data_cf05fb29dc9aa8cf533c3e3f385af544
#
_entry.id   cf05fb29dc9aa8cf533c3e3f385af544
#
_cell.length_a   1.000
_cell.length_b   1.000
_cell.length_c   1.000
_cell.angle_alpha   90.00
_cell.angle_beta   90.00
_cell.angle_gamma   90.00
#
_symmetry.space_group_name_H-M   'P 1'
#
loop_
_entity.id
_entity.type
_entity.pdbx_description
1 polymer ?
#
loop_
_entity_poly.entity_id
_entity_poly.type
_entity_poly.pdbx_seq_one_letter_code
_entity_poly.pdbx_strand_id
1 'polypeptide(L)'
;MTGKLDTLNASGLISRLRRAPHEHKGDAGKVILVGGAAGMAGALLLAGNASLHLGAGWTILEMFDPASAHADYQQPELMIRLANPNPIESLKQSQPDALAIGPGLGRSDLATEWLKASLTHNAALVIDADALNLIADSKELLQALQLRNQRYPNQTVLTPHPGEAARLLGQTTTDIQSDRLGSIEKLVSLTQSIVILKGQHTLIAAPNKAPLQCKDGNPGMGIGGMGDVLTGSISAIAAQGVRHNVNLWEASCIAVQLHASAADKLVQKGTGPIGLTPSETILEMRSILNNLL
;
A
#
# COMPACT_ATOMS: atom_id res chain seq x y z
N MET A 1 11.26 -19.13 -22.17
CA MET A 1 10.81 -18.03 -23.07
C MET A 1 10.93 -16.73 -22.27
N THR A 2 11.92 -15.90 -22.58
CA THR A 2 12.07 -14.57 -21.96
C THR A 2 11.04 -13.65 -22.60
N GLY A 3 9.80 -13.72 -22.15
CA GLY A 3 8.75 -12.81 -22.57
C GLY A 3 9.16 -11.37 -22.20
N LYS A 4 9.10 -10.46 -23.16
CA LYS A 4 9.31 -9.04 -22.94
C LYS A 4 8.26 -8.57 -21.94
N LEU A 5 8.68 -8.13 -20.74
CA LEU A 5 7.79 -7.53 -19.73
C LEU A 5 7.13 -6.28 -20.32
N ASP A 6 5.82 -6.20 -20.19
CA ASP A 6 5.09 -5.01 -20.58
C ASP A 6 5.40 -3.85 -19.63
N THR A 7 5.55 -2.66 -20.18
CA THR A 7 5.75 -1.46 -19.38
C THR A 7 4.43 -1.00 -18.81
N LEU A 8 4.42 -0.71 -17.51
CA LEU A 8 3.28 -0.12 -16.82
C LEU A 8 2.91 1.22 -17.47
N ASN A 9 1.64 1.39 -17.78
CA ASN A 9 1.03 2.66 -18.16
C ASN A 9 -0.38 2.73 -17.59
N ALA A 10 -0.54 3.51 -16.54
CA ALA A 10 -1.81 3.67 -15.83
C ALA A 10 -2.54 4.99 -16.16
N SER A 11 -1.98 5.83 -17.05
CA SER A 11 -2.53 7.17 -17.35
C SER A 11 -4.00 7.13 -17.78
N GLY A 12 -4.38 6.16 -18.60
CA GLY A 12 -5.76 5.98 -19.04
C GLY A 12 -6.75 5.57 -17.95
N LEU A 13 -6.25 5.03 -16.81
CA LEU A 13 -7.08 4.65 -15.69
C LEU A 13 -7.40 5.82 -14.76
N ILE A 14 -6.50 6.81 -14.67
CA ILE A 14 -6.59 7.95 -13.75
C ILE A 14 -7.83 8.79 -14.01
N SER A 15 -8.23 8.98 -15.26
CA SER A 15 -9.42 9.75 -15.63
C SER A 15 -10.71 9.23 -15.01
N ARG A 16 -10.77 7.95 -14.64
CA ARG A 16 -11.93 7.36 -13.94
C ARG A 16 -12.09 7.87 -12.50
N LEU A 17 -11.04 8.39 -11.88
CA LEU A 17 -11.09 8.98 -10.54
C LEU A 17 -11.63 10.42 -10.52
N ARG A 18 -12.03 10.97 -11.67
CA ARG A 18 -12.62 12.31 -11.75
C ARG A 18 -13.92 12.35 -10.96
N ARG A 19 -13.99 13.28 -10.00
CA ARG A 19 -15.16 13.47 -9.16
C ARG A 19 -16.25 14.25 -9.88
N ALA A 20 -17.49 13.83 -9.71
CA ALA A 20 -18.65 14.60 -10.13
C ALA A 20 -18.94 15.71 -9.12
N PRO A 21 -19.56 16.85 -9.53
CA PRO A 21 -19.82 17.98 -8.65
C PRO A 21 -20.69 17.68 -7.42
N HIS A 22 -21.49 16.62 -7.46
CA HIS A 22 -22.38 16.21 -6.38
C HIS A 22 -21.78 15.17 -5.42
N GLU A 23 -20.57 14.69 -5.69
CA GLU A 23 -19.92 13.71 -4.83
C GLU A 23 -19.52 14.31 -3.49
N HIS A 24 -19.62 13.51 -2.44
CA HIS A 24 -19.27 13.85 -1.07
C HIS A 24 -18.21 12.90 -0.51
N LYS A 25 -17.77 13.13 0.73
CA LYS A 25 -16.70 12.33 1.36
C LYS A 25 -16.99 10.82 1.39
N GLY A 26 -18.26 10.40 1.43
CA GLY A 26 -18.64 8.98 1.40
C GLY A 26 -18.35 8.32 0.05
N ASP A 27 -18.44 9.08 -1.06
CA ASP A 27 -18.14 8.57 -2.40
C ASP A 27 -16.62 8.45 -2.63
N ALA A 28 -15.82 9.26 -1.93
CA ALA A 28 -14.37 9.18 -1.96
C ALA A 28 -13.79 8.04 -1.09
N GLY A 29 -14.64 7.28 -0.39
CA GLY A 29 -14.30 6.08 0.33
C GLY A 29 -13.63 6.30 1.69
N LYS A 30 -13.67 5.26 2.51
CA LYS A 30 -13.11 5.23 3.87
C LYS A 30 -11.91 4.29 3.92
N VAL A 31 -10.78 4.82 4.37
CA VAL A 31 -9.54 4.08 4.57
C VAL A 31 -9.24 3.92 6.06
N ILE A 32 -8.88 2.72 6.48
CA ILE A 32 -8.27 2.46 7.79
C ILE A 32 -6.83 2.00 7.54
N LEU A 33 -5.90 2.61 8.26
CA LEU A 33 -4.48 2.25 8.25
C LEU A 33 -4.09 1.82 9.67
N VAL A 34 -3.41 0.69 9.77
CA VAL A 34 -3.09 0.03 11.04
C VAL A 34 -1.58 -0.14 11.20
N GLY A 35 -1.03 0.42 12.28
CA GLY A 35 0.41 0.37 12.52
C GLY A 35 0.90 1.37 13.55
N GLY A 36 2.10 1.92 13.34
CA GLY A 36 2.65 2.99 14.18
C GLY A 36 2.94 2.59 15.61
N ALA A 37 3.66 1.48 15.83
CA ALA A 37 4.18 1.09 17.12
C ALA A 37 5.19 2.12 17.66
N ALA A 38 5.51 2.04 18.95
CA ALA A 38 6.44 2.96 19.62
C ALA A 38 7.77 3.10 18.83
N GLY A 39 8.16 4.33 18.54
CA GLY A 39 9.30 4.67 17.71
C GLY A 39 9.06 4.56 16.20
N MET A 40 7.90 4.09 15.74
CA MET A 40 7.56 3.90 14.32
C MET A 40 6.25 4.60 13.90
N ALA A 41 5.74 5.50 14.71
CA ALA A 41 4.53 6.27 14.42
C ALA A 41 4.61 7.04 13.09
N GLY A 42 5.81 7.53 12.73
CA GLY A 42 6.06 8.23 11.48
C GLY A 42 5.71 7.43 10.22
N ALA A 43 5.89 6.11 10.23
CA ALA A 43 5.51 5.25 9.12
C ALA A 43 3.99 5.28 8.86
N LEU A 44 3.19 5.14 9.92
CA LEU A 44 1.73 5.22 9.83
C LEU A 44 1.25 6.62 9.45
N LEU A 45 1.90 7.68 9.96
CA LEU A 45 1.59 9.07 9.59
C LEU A 45 1.87 9.33 8.11
N LEU A 46 2.99 8.85 7.55
CA LEU A 46 3.28 8.97 6.13
C LEU A 46 2.25 8.23 5.26
N ALA A 47 1.86 7.02 5.64
CA ALA A 47 0.79 6.29 4.95
C ALA A 47 -0.56 7.04 5.04
N GLY A 48 -0.89 7.59 6.20
CA GLY A 48 -2.06 8.44 6.41
C GLY A 48 -2.06 9.68 5.53
N ASN A 49 -0.95 10.42 5.52
CA ASN A 49 -0.77 11.61 4.69
C ASN A 49 -0.91 11.28 3.19
N ALA A 50 -0.29 10.19 2.73
CA ALA A 50 -0.46 9.74 1.36
C ALA A 50 -1.93 9.42 1.04
N SER A 51 -2.62 8.72 1.93
CA SER A 51 -4.04 8.40 1.78
C SER A 51 -4.90 9.66 1.69
N LEU A 52 -4.71 10.63 2.58
CA LEU A 52 -5.40 11.91 2.57
C LEU A 52 -5.19 12.68 1.27
N HIS A 53 -3.92 12.87 0.88
CA HIS A 53 -3.55 13.69 -0.28
C HIS A 53 -3.90 13.04 -1.62
N LEU A 54 -4.00 11.71 -1.68
CA LEU A 54 -4.47 10.98 -2.86
C LEU A 54 -5.99 10.80 -2.88
N GLY A 55 -6.70 11.47 -1.96
CA GLY A 55 -8.12 11.73 -2.11
C GLY A 55 -9.06 10.76 -1.40
N ALA A 56 -8.60 9.98 -0.41
CA ALA A 56 -9.53 9.25 0.46
C ALA A 56 -10.48 10.23 1.17
N GLY A 57 -11.76 9.90 1.23
CA GLY A 57 -12.78 10.73 1.87
C GLY A 57 -12.67 10.74 3.40
N TRP A 58 -12.20 9.65 3.96
CA TRP A 58 -11.94 9.46 5.38
C TRP A 58 -10.65 8.66 5.54
N THR A 59 -9.70 9.20 6.30
CA THR A 59 -8.44 8.52 6.63
C THR A 59 -8.35 8.32 8.15
N ILE A 60 -8.47 7.08 8.60
CA ILE A 60 -8.48 6.68 10.00
C ILE A 60 -7.20 5.90 10.27
N LEU A 61 -6.45 6.31 11.29
CA LEU A 61 -5.22 5.65 11.74
C LEU A 61 -5.48 4.92 13.06
N GLU A 62 -5.30 3.60 13.08
CA GLU A 62 -5.24 2.77 14.29
C GLU A 62 -3.78 2.75 14.75
N MET A 63 -3.41 3.68 15.60
CA MET A 63 -2.06 3.91 16.10
C MET A 63 -1.75 3.01 17.28
N PHE A 64 -0.63 2.27 17.20
CA PHE A 64 -0.23 1.33 18.26
C PHE A 64 0.55 2.01 19.40
N ASP A 65 1.21 3.13 19.11
CA ASP A 65 1.88 3.91 20.15
C ASP A 65 0.89 4.86 20.86
N PRO A 66 0.60 4.65 22.15
CA PRO A 66 -0.31 5.54 22.89
C PRO A 66 0.19 6.99 22.95
N ALA A 67 1.51 7.20 22.94
CA ALA A 67 2.08 8.55 22.99
C ALA A 67 1.86 9.32 21.66
N SER A 68 1.63 8.62 20.57
CA SER A 68 1.39 9.19 19.24
C SER A 68 -0.08 9.13 18.80
N ALA A 69 -0.95 8.52 19.60
CA ALA A 69 -2.38 8.37 19.29
C ALA A 69 -3.20 9.61 19.64
N HIS A 70 -2.85 10.75 19.08
CA HIS A 70 -3.51 12.04 19.29
C HIS A 70 -3.61 12.81 17.97
N ALA A 71 -4.34 13.92 17.96
CA ALA A 71 -4.48 14.74 16.78
C ALA A 71 -3.12 15.25 16.26
N ASP A 72 -2.89 15.13 14.96
CA ASP A 72 -1.77 15.77 14.30
C ASP A 72 -2.15 17.22 13.97
N TYR A 73 -1.50 18.17 14.63
CA TYR A 73 -1.79 19.60 14.44
C TYR A 73 -1.36 20.14 13.06
N GLN A 74 -0.49 19.43 12.35
CA GLN A 74 -0.09 19.77 10.99
C GLN A 74 -1.04 19.19 9.94
N GLN A 75 -1.72 18.07 10.27
CA GLN A 75 -2.67 17.38 9.40
C GLN A 75 -3.93 16.99 10.21
N PRO A 76 -4.74 17.97 10.68
CA PRO A 76 -5.89 17.72 11.55
C PRO A 76 -7.01 16.93 10.85
N GLU A 77 -6.93 16.74 9.53
CA GLU A 77 -7.84 15.91 8.75
C GLU A 77 -7.64 14.41 8.99
N LEU A 78 -6.48 13.99 9.52
CA LEU A 78 -6.22 12.61 9.90
C LEU A 78 -6.99 12.26 11.18
N MET A 79 -7.76 11.20 11.14
CA MET A 79 -8.51 10.68 12.29
C MET A 79 -7.66 9.67 13.05
N ILE A 80 -6.76 10.16 13.91
CA ILE A 80 -5.83 9.31 14.65
C ILE A 80 -6.48 8.86 15.97
N ARG A 81 -6.44 7.55 16.23
CA ARG A 81 -6.92 6.96 17.47
C ARG A 81 -6.01 5.82 17.93
N LEU A 82 -6.01 5.55 19.22
CA LEU A 82 -5.32 4.36 19.76
C LEU A 82 -5.94 3.10 19.18
N ALA A 83 -5.10 2.18 18.73
CA ALA A 83 -5.54 0.92 18.13
C ALA A 83 -6.45 0.15 19.11
N ASN A 84 -7.63 -0.20 18.62
CA ASN A 84 -8.64 -0.86 19.44
C ASN A 84 -8.16 -2.27 19.86
N PRO A 85 -8.23 -2.65 21.14
CA PRO A 85 -7.89 -4.00 21.58
C PRO A 85 -8.81 -5.09 21.03
N ASN A 86 -9.97 -4.72 20.46
CA ASN A 86 -10.87 -5.62 19.74
C ASN A 86 -10.94 -5.25 18.25
N PRO A 87 -10.01 -5.74 17.41
CA PRO A 87 -9.93 -5.38 16.00
C PRO A 87 -11.20 -5.72 15.19
N ILE A 88 -11.80 -6.87 15.47
CA ILE A 88 -13.01 -7.33 14.76
C ILE A 88 -14.16 -6.35 14.96
N GLU A 89 -14.39 -5.90 16.18
CA GLU A 89 -15.44 -4.95 16.50
C GLU A 89 -15.15 -3.57 15.89
N SER A 90 -13.88 -3.13 15.95
CA SER A 90 -13.45 -1.87 15.31
C SER A 90 -13.74 -1.87 13.80
N LEU A 91 -13.37 -2.93 13.10
CA LEU A 91 -13.59 -3.05 11.65
C LEU A 91 -15.07 -3.15 11.31
N LYS A 92 -15.86 -3.89 12.12
CA LYS A 92 -17.31 -4.02 11.94
C LYS A 92 -18.03 -2.67 12.11
N GLN A 93 -17.64 -1.86 13.07
CA GLN A 93 -18.22 -0.53 13.30
C GLN A 93 -17.78 0.48 12.24
N SER A 94 -16.52 0.42 11.84
CA SER A 94 -15.94 1.40 10.93
C SER A 94 -16.31 1.16 9.45
N GLN A 95 -16.50 -0.08 9.05
CA GLN A 95 -16.84 -0.51 7.67
C GLN A 95 -15.98 0.19 6.61
N PRO A 96 -14.64 -0.06 6.57
CA PRO A 96 -13.77 0.55 5.59
C PRO A 96 -14.01 0.02 4.16
N ASP A 97 -13.82 0.87 3.16
CA ASP A 97 -13.75 0.48 1.75
C ASP A 97 -12.37 -0.10 1.42
N ALA A 98 -11.33 0.42 2.05
CA ALA A 98 -9.97 -0.13 1.97
C ALA A 98 -9.29 -0.16 3.34
N LEU A 99 -8.46 -1.17 3.56
CA LEU A 99 -7.70 -1.42 4.78
C LEU A 99 -6.23 -1.60 4.43
N ALA A 100 -5.34 -0.95 5.16
CA ALA A 100 -3.91 -1.23 5.08
C ALA A 100 -3.35 -1.58 6.45
N ILE A 101 -2.42 -2.53 6.48
CA ILE A 101 -1.76 -2.97 7.71
C ILE A 101 -0.27 -3.22 7.46
N GLY A 102 0.56 -2.73 8.37
CA GLY A 102 1.99 -3.02 8.34
C GLY A 102 2.93 -1.85 8.57
N PRO A 103 2.66 -0.61 8.11
CA PRO A 103 3.53 0.53 8.35
C PRO A 103 3.84 0.72 9.84
N GLY A 104 5.07 0.35 10.25
CA GLY A 104 5.48 0.41 11.65
C GLY A 104 4.59 -0.39 12.62
N LEU A 105 4.04 -1.50 12.21
CA LEU A 105 3.07 -2.30 13.01
C LEU A 105 3.72 -2.95 14.24
N GLY A 106 5.00 -3.32 14.12
CA GLY A 106 5.68 -4.12 15.14
C GLY A 106 5.20 -5.59 15.16
N ARG A 107 5.52 -6.29 16.28
CA ARG A 107 5.32 -7.74 16.40
C ARG A 107 4.59 -8.14 17.69
N SER A 108 3.76 -7.26 18.25
CA SER A 108 2.97 -7.55 19.44
C SER A 108 1.85 -8.54 19.15
N ASP A 109 1.28 -9.12 20.21
CA ASP A 109 0.09 -9.97 20.10
C ASP A 109 -1.08 -9.19 19.47
N LEU A 110 -1.25 -7.93 19.84
CA LEU A 110 -2.27 -7.05 19.27
C LEU A 110 -2.03 -6.82 17.77
N ALA A 111 -0.77 -6.71 17.31
CA ALA A 111 -0.44 -6.63 15.89
C ALA A 111 -0.89 -7.89 15.13
N THR A 112 -0.65 -9.06 15.72
CA THR A 112 -1.09 -10.34 15.17
C THR A 112 -2.62 -10.44 15.12
N GLU A 113 -3.33 -9.99 16.16
CA GLU A 113 -4.79 -10.00 16.18
C GLU A 113 -5.40 -9.02 15.16
N TRP A 114 -4.81 -7.84 14.99
CA TRP A 114 -5.22 -6.91 13.93
C TRP A 114 -5.00 -7.50 12.53
N LEU A 115 -3.88 -8.20 12.32
CA LEU A 115 -3.61 -8.87 11.04
C LEU A 115 -4.64 -9.98 10.78
N LYS A 116 -4.94 -10.84 11.77
CA LYS A 116 -5.97 -11.88 11.66
C LYS A 116 -7.35 -11.29 11.34
N ALA A 117 -7.75 -10.23 12.04
CA ALA A 117 -9.01 -9.53 11.78
C ALA A 117 -9.06 -8.94 10.37
N SER A 118 -7.96 -8.32 9.91
CA SER A 118 -7.83 -7.78 8.57
C SER A 118 -7.97 -8.85 7.48
N LEU A 119 -7.38 -10.03 7.72
CA LEU A 119 -7.47 -11.17 6.80
C LEU A 119 -8.90 -11.75 6.70
N THR A 120 -9.75 -11.53 7.67
CA THR A 120 -11.16 -11.99 7.61
C THR A 120 -12.13 -10.94 7.03
N HIS A 121 -11.73 -9.68 6.98
CA HIS A 121 -12.58 -8.57 6.52
C HIS A 121 -12.66 -8.52 4.97
N ASN A 122 -13.79 -8.10 4.41
CA ASN A 122 -14.03 -8.10 2.96
C ASN A 122 -13.55 -6.84 2.19
N ALA A 123 -13.07 -5.81 2.88
CA ALA A 123 -12.50 -4.61 2.22
C ALA A 123 -11.27 -4.94 1.38
N ALA A 124 -10.94 -4.09 0.40
CA ALA A 124 -9.65 -4.14 -0.27
C ALA A 124 -8.51 -4.05 0.78
N LEU A 125 -7.52 -4.95 0.72
CA LEU A 125 -6.50 -5.07 1.76
C LEU A 125 -5.09 -4.87 1.18
N VAL A 126 -4.36 -3.93 1.76
CA VAL A 126 -2.93 -3.69 1.50
C VAL A 126 -2.12 -4.21 2.68
N ILE A 127 -1.16 -5.09 2.42
CA ILE A 127 -0.27 -5.69 3.43
C ILE A 127 1.17 -5.31 3.11
N ASP A 128 1.84 -4.64 4.04
CA ASP A 128 3.20 -4.12 3.87
C ASP A 128 4.07 -4.41 5.11
N ALA A 129 5.35 -4.25 4.98
CA ALA A 129 6.33 -4.14 6.06
C ALA A 129 6.18 -5.25 7.14
N ASP A 130 5.91 -4.85 8.38
CA ASP A 130 5.86 -5.79 9.51
C ASP A 130 4.76 -6.83 9.38
N ALA A 131 3.65 -6.52 8.73
CA ALA A 131 2.59 -7.49 8.47
C ALA A 131 3.04 -8.59 7.49
N LEU A 132 3.87 -8.27 6.48
CA LEU A 132 4.50 -9.26 5.61
C LEU A 132 5.47 -10.15 6.39
N ASN A 133 6.23 -9.55 7.31
CA ASN A 133 7.13 -10.29 8.17
C ASN A 133 6.40 -11.25 9.12
N LEU A 134 5.27 -10.84 9.70
CA LEU A 134 4.42 -11.72 10.52
C LEU A 134 3.88 -12.92 9.72
N ILE A 135 3.45 -12.68 8.48
CA ILE A 135 2.98 -13.75 7.58
C ILE A 135 4.12 -14.72 7.24
N ALA A 136 5.32 -14.19 6.94
CA ALA A 136 6.48 -15.01 6.62
C ALA A 136 6.91 -15.92 7.78
N ASP A 137 6.76 -15.43 9.02
CA ASP A 137 7.15 -16.14 10.23
C ASP A 137 6.08 -17.12 10.75
N SER A 138 4.83 -17.13 10.17
CA SER A 138 3.71 -17.95 10.65
C SER A 138 2.98 -18.69 9.51
N LYS A 139 3.05 -20.00 9.54
CA LYS A 139 2.28 -20.86 8.63
C LYS A 139 0.77 -20.64 8.75
N GLU A 140 0.27 -20.38 9.97
CA GLU A 140 -1.13 -20.10 10.23
C GLU A 140 -1.59 -18.81 9.53
N LEU A 141 -0.79 -17.73 9.62
CA LEU A 141 -1.11 -16.45 8.96
C LEU A 141 -1.01 -16.57 7.43
N LEU A 142 -0.04 -17.32 6.91
CA LEU A 142 0.03 -17.59 5.47
C LEU A 142 -1.20 -18.38 4.98
N GLN A 143 -1.62 -19.40 5.72
CA GLN A 143 -2.86 -20.12 5.43
C GLN A 143 -4.09 -19.21 5.48
N ALA A 144 -4.19 -18.35 6.50
CA ALA A 144 -5.28 -17.38 6.61
C ALA A 144 -5.32 -16.40 5.41
N LEU A 145 -4.15 -15.95 4.93
CA LEU A 145 -4.02 -15.14 3.72
C LEU A 145 -4.52 -15.90 2.48
N GLN A 146 -4.11 -17.15 2.32
CA GLN A 146 -4.55 -18.00 1.20
C GLN A 146 -6.07 -18.24 1.22
N LEU A 147 -6.65 -18.52 2.38
CA LEU A 147 -8.10 -18.69 2.56
C LEU A 147 -8.85 -17.39 2.26
N ARG A 148 -8.31 -16.24 2.71
CA ARG A 148 -8.87 -14.94 2.33
C ARG A 148 -8.93 -14.78 0.81
N ASN A 149 -7.85 -15.09 0.10
CA ASN A 149 -7.75 -14.86 -1.34
C ASN A 149 -8.59 -15.84 -2.16
N GLN A 150 -8.91 -17.00 -1.61
CA GLN A 150 -9.93 -17.92 -2.16
C GLN A 150 -11.35 -17.32 -1.98
N ARG A 151 -11.63 -16.71 -0.82
CA ARG A 151 -12.94 -16.13 -0.51
C ARG A 151 -13.17 -14.78 -1.20
N TYR A 152 -12.13 -13.96 -1.31
CA TYR A 152 -12.15 -12.60 -1.87
C TYR A 152 -11.05 -12.45 -2.93
N PRO A 153 -11.20 -13.07 -4.11
CA PRO A 153 -10.16 -13.03 -5.15
C PRO A 153 -9.86 -11.60 -5.59
N ASN A 154 -8.57 -11.31 -5.81
CA ASN A 154 -8.08 -9.99 -6.25
C ASN A 154 -8.38 -8.81 -5.28
N GLN A 155 -8.68 -9.10 -4.01
CA GLN A 155 -8.94 -8.09 -2.98
C GLN A 155 -7.78 -7.94 -1.97
N THR A 156 -6.60 -8.47 -2.29
CA THR A 156 -5.40 -8.32 -1.46
C THR A 156 -4.20 -7.95 -2.32
N VAL A 157 -3.43 -6.96 -1.89
CA VAL A 157 -2.14 -6.60 -2.47
C VAL A 157 -1.05 -6.66 -1.41
N LEU A 158 0.07 -7.27 -1.75
CA LEU A 158 1.30 -7.33 -0.97
C LEU A 158 2.33 -6.40 -1.61
N THR A 159 3.08 -5.65 -0.81
CA THR A 159 4.06 -4.68 -1.28
C THR A 159 5.49 -5.00 -0.79
N PRO A 160 6.02 -6.23 -0.98
CA PRO A 160 7.31 -6.59 -0.44
C PRO A 160 8.47 -5.84 -1.12
N HIS A 161 9.42 -5.36 -0.31
CA HIS A 161 10.77 -5.11 -0.80
C HIS A 161 11.55 -6.44 -0.94
N PRO A 162 12.73 -6.48 -1.61
CA PRO A 162 13.43 -7.76 -1.84
C PRO A 162 13.73 -8.59 -0.58
N GLY A 163 13.98 -7.95 0.56
CA GLY A 163 14.20 -8.67 1.83
C GLY A 163 12.95 -9.32 2.40
N GLU A 164 11.78 -8.66 2.31
CA GLU A 164 10.47 -9.22 2.68
C GLU A 164 10.06 -10.36 1.74
N ALA A 165 10.29 -10.18 0.43
CA ALA A 165 10.08 -11.21 -0.58
C ALA A 165 10.92 -12.46 -0.30
N ALA A 166 12.20 -12.26 0.04
CA ALA A 166 13.12 -13.34 0.40
C ALA A 166 12.62 -14.13 1.61
N ARG A 167 12.16 -13.45 2.65
CA ARG A 167 11.60 -14.07 3.86
C ARG A 167 10.33 -14.88 3.55
N LEU A 168 9.41 -14.31 2.77
CA LEU A 168 8.18 -15.01 2.35
C LEU A 168 8.45 -16.29 1.54
N LEU A 169 9.48 -16.27 0.68
CA LEU A 169 9.85 -17.41 -0.17
C LEU A 169 10.86 -18.37 0.47
N GLY A 170 11.39 -18.05 1.66
CA GLY A 170 12.48 -18.83 2.27
C GLY A 170 13.78 -18.80 1.44
N GLN A 171 14.08 -17.68 0.79
CA GLN A 171 15.23 -17.45 -0.10
C GLN A 171 16.11 -16.34 0.45
N THR A 172 17.23 -16.04 -0.23
CA THR A 172 18.08 -14.89 0.07
C THR A 172 17.65 -13.66 -0.75
N THR A 173 17.99 -12.46 -0.28
CA THR A 173 17.78 -11.23 -1.04
C THR A 173 18.52 -11.25 -2.38
N THR A 174 19.67 -11.91 -2.43
CA THR A 174 20.45 -12.10 -3.66
C THR A 174 19.68 -12.94 -4.67
N ASP A 175 19.03 -14.03 -4.23
CA ASP A 175 18.20 -14.87 -5.11
C ASP A 175 17.06 -14.07 -5.71
N ILE A 176 16.35 -13.26 -4.89
CA ILE A 176 15.27 -12.38 -5.36
C ILE A 176 15.77 -11.39 -6.42
N GLN A 177 16.92 -10.78 -6.18
CA GLN A 177 17.46 -9.75 -7.10
C GLN A 177 18.00 -10.36 -8.39
N SER A 178 18.52 -11.58 -8.36
CA SER A 178 19.02 -12.28 -9.55
C SER A 178 17.90 -12.74 -10.50
N ASP A 179 16.72 -13.05 -9.97
CA ASP A 179 15.52 -13.47 -10.72
C ASP A 179 14.26 -12.82 -10.17
N ARG A 180 14.14 -11.52 -10.38
CA ARG A 180 12.98 -10.74 -9.89
C ARG A 180 11.65 -11.19 -10.50
N LEU A 181 11.66 -11.56 -11.79
CA LEU A 181 10.46 -12.02 -12.49
C LEU A 181 9.98 -13.37 -11.94
N GLY A 182 10.85 -14.36 -11.88
CA GLY A 182 10.49 -15.65 -11.28
C GLY A 182 10.13 -15.54 -9.80
N SER A 183 10.73 -14.60 -9.06
CA SER A 183 10.41 -14.34 -7.66
C SER A 183 9.00 -13.79 -7.47
N ILE A 184 8.58 -12.80 -8.28
CA ILE A 184 7.21 -12.26 -8.16
C ILE A 184 6.17 -13.29 -8.58
N GLU A 185 6.43 -14.11 -9.58
CA GLU A 185 5.56 -15.21 -10.00
C GLU A 185 5.38 -16.25 -8.89
N LYS A 186 6.48 -16.61 -8.20
CA LYS A 186 6.44 -17.49 -7.02
C LYS A 186 5.61 -16.88 -5.87
N LEU A 187 5.78 -15.58 -5.60
CA LEU A 187 4.99 -14.87 -4.58
C LEU A 187 3.50 -14.88 -4.92
N VAL A 188 3.12 -14.59 -6.16
CA VAL A 188 1.73 -14.68 -6.62
C VAL A 188 1.19 -16.10 -6.49
N SER A 189 1.95 -17.11 -6.90
CA SER A 189 1.55 -18.52 -6.77
C SER A 189 1.36 -18.93 -5.31
N LEU A 190 2.27 -18.53 -4.42
CA LEU A 190 2.23 -18.85 -3.00
C LEU A 190 1.04 -18.19 -2.30
N THR A 191 0.79 -16.91 -2.58
CA THR A 191 -0.14 -16.09 -1.80
C THR A 191 -1.48 -15.88 -2.47
N GLN A 192 -1.59 -16.11 -3.77
CA GLN A 192 -2.78 -15.82 -4.59
C GLN A 192 -3.22 -14.34 -4.49
N SER A 193 -2.26 -13.44 -4.25
CA SER A 193 -2.46 -12.00 -4.09
C SER A 193 -1.97 -11.24 -5.31
N ILE A 194 -2.39 -9.98 -5.45
CA ILE A 194 -1.65 -8.98 -6.21
C ILE A 194 -0.33 -8.75 -5.47
N VAL A 195 0.79 -8.70 -6.17
CA VAL A 195 2.11 -8.48 -5.59
C VAL A 195 2.79 -7.31 -6.28
N ILE A 196 3.34 -6.39 -5.48
CA ILE A 196 4.21 -5.29 -5.94
C ILE A 196 5.60 -5.55 -5.37
N LEU A 197 6.50 -6.09 -6.17
CA LEU A 197 7.89 -6.29 -5.77
C LEU A 197 8.67 -5.00 -5.95
N LYS A 198 8.85 -4.27 -4.83
CA LYS A 198 9.54 -2.97 -4.78
C LYS A 198 11.01 -3.07 -5.20
N GLY A 199 11.59 -1.96 -5.64
CA GLY A 199 13.00 -1.81 -6.04
C GLY A 199 13.14 -1.16 -7.41
N GLN A 200 14.37 -1.11 -7.91
CA GLN A 200 14.60 -0.59 -9.27
C GLN A 200 13.73 -1.36 -10.27
N HIS A 201 12.99 -0.63 -11.09
CA HIS A 201 12.00 -1.18 -12.01
C HIS A 201 10.98 -2.08 -11.28
N THR A 202 10.21 -1.48 -10.38
CA THR A 202 9.15 -2.16 -9.62
C THR A 202 8.30 -3.05 -10.53
N LEU A 203 8.09 -4.30 -10.10
CA LEU A 203 7.24 -5.26 -10.79
C LEU A 203 5.88 -5.35 -10.11
N ILE A 204 4.83 -5.52 -10.91
CA ILE A 204 3.47 -5.76 -10.43
C ILE A 204 2.95 -7.03 -11.11
N ALA A 205 2.45 -7.98 -10.34
CA ALA A 205 1.84 -9.21 -10.85
C ALA A 205 0.59 -9.59 -10.04
N ALA A 206 -0.29 -10.37 -10.65
CA ALA A 206 -1.49 -10.88 -9.99
C ALA A 206 -1.88 -12.24 -10.60
N PRO A 207 -2.73 -13.04 -9.94
CA PRO A 207 -3.27 -14.26 -10.52
C PRO A 207 -3.93 -13.97 -11.88
N ASN A 208 -3.58 -14.76 -12.88
CA ASN A 208 -4.11 -14.68 -14.24
C ASN A 208 -3.85 -13.34 -14.98
N LYS A 209 -2.83 -12.59 -14.58
CA LYS A 209 -2.38 -11.37 -15.26
C LYS A 209 -0.90 -11.46 -15.58
N ALA A 210 -0.53 -11.01 -16.78
CA ALA A 210 0.88 -10.86 -17.13
C ALA A 210 1.55 -9.81 -16.22
N PRO A 211 2.78 -10.06 -15.75
CA PRO A 211 3.51 -9.09 -14.96
C PRO A 211 3.78 -7.80 -15.75
N LEU A 212 3.70 -6.66 -15.03
CA LEU A 212 4.03 -5.33 -15.55
C LEU A 212 5.27 -4.80 -14.86
N GLN A 213 6.03 -3.95 -15.55
CA GLN A 213 7.22 -3.27 -15.02
C GLN A 213 7.03 -1.75 -15.04
N CYS A 214 7.16 -1.09 -13.91
CA CYS A 214 7.29 0.36 -13.81
C CYS A 214 8.77 0.72 -14.05
N LYS A 215 9.05 1.48 -15.09
CA LYS A 215 10.39 1.91 -15.45
C LYS A 215 10.79 3.25 -14.83
N ASP A 216 9.79 4.02 -14.35
CA ASP A 216 9.99 5.28 -13.66
C ASP A 216 10.56 5.04 -12.26
N GLY A 217 11.07 6.10 -11.66
CA GLY A 217 11.69 6.11 -10.36
C GLY A 217 13.21 6.26 -10.43
N ASN A 218 13.80 6.76 -9.35
CA ASN A 218 15.22 7.05 -9.26
C ASN A 218 15.80 6.62 -7.90
N PRO A 219 17.14 6.60 -7.75
CA PRO A 219 17.78 6.18 -6.50
C PRO A 219 17.41 6.99 -5.25
N GLY A 220 16.90 8.21 -5.39
CA GLY A 220 16.40 9.04 -4.28
C GLY A 220 15.21 8.42 -3.53
N MET A 221 14.51 7.47 -4.17
CA MET A 221 13.43 6.72 -3.52
C MET A 221 13.94 5.66 -2.51
N GLY A 222 15.23 5.42 -2.43
CA GLY A 222 15.85 4.47 -1.49
C GLY A 222 15.97 5.01 -0.06
N ILE A 223 14.91 5.61 0.47
CA ILE A 223 14.83 6.21 1.82
C ILE A 223 13.66 5.61 2.58
N GLY A 224 13.75 5.60 3.93
CA GLY A 224 12.65 5.18 4.79
C GLY A 224 11.38 6.02 4.57
N GLY A 225 10.22 5.39 4.58
CA GLY A 225 8.94 6.04 4.40
C GLY A 225 8.35 5.98 2.99
N MET A 226 9.15 5.73 1.95
CA MET A 226 8.64 5.62 0.57
C MET A 226 7.68 4.44 0.39
N GLY A 227 7.92 3.30 1.08
CA GLY A 227 6.99 2.17 1.11
C GLY A 227 5.66 2.55 1.76
N ASP A 228 5.71 3.28 2.87
CA ASP A 228 4.52 3.74 3.60
C ASP A 228 3.66 4.67 2.74
N VAL A 229 4.30 5.57 1.98
CA VAL A 229 3.63 6.43 0.98
C VAL A 229 2.90 5.58 -0.06
N LEU A 230 3.55 4.57 -0.62
CA LEU A 230 2.93 3.68 -1.60
C LEU A 230 1.72 2.96 -1.01
N THR A 231 1.84 2.43 0.21
CA THR A 231 0.77 1.73 0.94
C THR A 231 -0.45 2.62 1.15
N GLY A 232 -0.26 3.85 1.63
CA GLY A 232 -1.34 4.83 1.79
C GLY A 232 -1.99 5.22 0.46
N SER A 233 -1.18 5.37 -0.58
CA SER A 233 -1.65 5.74 -1.93
C SER A 233 -2.52 4.66 -2.56
N ILE A 234 -2.09 3.39 -2.49
CA ILE A 234 -2.90 2.25 -2.97
C ILE A 234 -4.24 2.22 -2.25
N SER A 235 -4.23 2.38 -0.92
CA SER A 235 -5.43 2.34 -0.10
C SER A 235 -6.43 3.43 -0.46
N ALA A 236 -5.95 4.67 -0.67
CA ALA A 236 -6.79 5.79 -1.06
C ALA A 236 -7.45 5.59 -2.43
N ILE A 237 -6.67 5.14 -3.42
CA ILE A 237 -7.16 4.92 -4.78
C ILE A 237 -8.12 3.72 -4.79
N ALA A 238 -7.83 2.65 -4.05
CA ALA A 238 -8.72 1.50 -3.92
C ALA A 238 -10.06 1.87 -3.26
N ALA A 239 -10.05 2.70 -2.22
CA ALA A 239 -11.28 3.15 -1.55
C ALA A 239 -12.17 3.99 -2.47
N GLN A 240 -11.60 4.94 -3.21
CA GLN A 240 -12.32 5.69 -4.25
C GLN A 240 -12.80 4.76 -5.37
N GLY A 241 -12.01 3.76 -5.71
CA GLY A 241 -12.29 2.80 -6.78
C GLY A 241 -13.62 2.06 -6.62
N VAL A 242 -14.11 1.89 -5.39
CA VAL A 242 -15.42 1.28 -5.12
C VAL A 242 -16.56 2.02 -5.82
N ARG A 243 -16.47 3.34 -5.93
CA ARG A 243 -17.46 4.19 -6.61
C ARG A 243 -17.10 4.51 -8.06
N HIS A 244 -15.79 4.52 -8.38
CA HIS A 244 -15.25 4.91 -9.68
C HIS A 244 -14.89 3.71 -10.58
N ASN A 245 -15.33 2.49 -10.24
CA ASN A 245 -15.04 1.25 -10.99
C ASN A 245 -13.54 1.03 -11.25
N VAL A 246 -12.69 1.36 -10.28
CA VAL A 246 -11.27 1.06 -10.26
C VAL A 246 -11.03 -0.08 -9.29
N ASN A 247 -10.69 -1.26 -9.79
CA ASN A 247 -10.40 -2.41 -8.93
C ASN A 247 -9.01 -2.31 -8.28
N LEU A 248 -8.70 -3.19 -7.32
CA LEU A 248 -7.45 -3.12 -6.55
C LEU A 248 -6.19 -3.30 -7.41
N TRP A 249 -6.25 -4.08 -8.49
CA TRP A 249 -5.14 -4.17 -9.45
C TRP A 249 -4.88 -2.83 -10.14
N GLU A 250 -5.92 -2.20 -10.63
CA GLU A 250 -5.83 -0.90 -11.28
C GLU A 250 -5.39 0.20 -10.32
N ALA A 251 -5.92 0.19 -9.08
CA ALA A 251 -5.48 1.09 -8.01
C ALA A 251 -3.98 0.91 -7.71
N SER A 252 -3.50 -0.32 -7.67
CA SER A 252 -2.07 -0.64 -7.49
C SER A 252 -1.22 -0.10 -8.64
N CYS A 253 -1.67 -0.28 -9.88
CA CYS A 253 -0.99 0.25 -11.08
C CYS A 253 -0.91 1.78 -11.07
N ILE A 254 -2.01 2.46 -10.74
CA ILE A 254 -2.06 3.92 -10.64
C ILE A 254 -1.10 4.41 -9.54
N ALA A 255 -1.16 3.81 -8.34
CA ALA A 255 -0.32 4.22 -7.22
C ALA A 255 1.17 4.05 -7.51
N VAL A 256 1.59 2.92 -8.07
CA VAL A 256 2.99 2.66 -8.44
C VAL A 256 3.47 3.66 -9.49
N GLN A 257 2.67 3.92 -10.53
CA GLN A 257 3.02 4.89 -11.57
C GLN A 257 3.18 6.29 -10.99
N LEU A 258 2.19 6.78 -10.23
CA LEU A 258 2.23 8.12 -9.62
C LEU A 258 3.43 8.27 -8.67
N HIS A 259 3.70 7.25 -7.83
CA HIS A 259 4.77 7.26 -6.87
C HIS A 259 6.15 7.38 -7.54
N ALA A 260 6.40 6.58 -8.57
CA ALA A 260 7.65 6.60 -9.30
C ALA A 260 7.81 7.89 -10.13
N SER A 261 6.77 8.28 -10.87
CA SER A 261 6.78 9.50 -11.71
C SER A 261 6.93 10.77 -10.86
N ALA A 262 6.36 10.81 -9.63
CA ALA A 262 6.51 11.93 -8.73
C ALA A 262 7.97 12.12 -8.28
N ALA A 263 8.65 11.03 -7.94
CA ALA A 263 10.07 11.09 -7.58
C ALA A 263 10.94 11.61 -8.74
N ASP A 264 10.68 11.15 -9.97
CA ASP A 264 11.40 11.63 -11.16
C ASP A 264 11.11 13.10 -11.46
N LYS A 265 9.85 13.51 -11.29
CA LYS A 265 9.45 14.92 -11.48
C LYS A 265 10.14 15.85 -10.48
N LEU A 266 10.28 15.42 -9.23
CA LEU A 266 11.00 16.18 -8.20
C LEU A 266 12.48 16.34 -8.56
N VAL A 267 13.14 15.27 -9.01
CA VAL A 267 14.54 15.35 -9.48
C VAL A 267 14.67 16.31 -10.67
N GLN A 268 13.73 16.27 -11.63
CA GLN A 268 13.71 17.23 -12.76
C GLN A 268 13.54 18.69 -12.30
N LYS A 269 12.86 18.92 -11.16
CA LYS A 269 12.71 20.24 -10.53
C LYS A 269 13.93 20.66 -9.68
N GLY A 270 14.95 19.82 -9.58
CA GLY A 270 16.13 20.07 -8.77
C GLY A 270 16.02 19.63 -7.30
N THR A 271 14.96 18.90 -6.93
CA THR A 271 14.79 18.31 -5.61
C THR A 271 15.25 16.85 -5.63
N GLY A 272 16.47 16.57 -5.16
CA GLY A 272 17.03 15.22 -5.16
C GLY A 272 18.01 14.96 -6.32
N PRO A 273 18.45 13.69 -6.53
CA PRO A 273 17.98 12.49 -5.80
C PRO A 273 18.41 12.43 -4.34
N ILE A 274 19.48 13.14 -3.93
CA ILE A 274 19.92 13.21 -2.53
C ILE A 274 18.98 14.16 -1.76
N GLY A 275 18.41 13.66 -0.65
CA GLY A 275 17.51 14.44 0.20
C GLY A 275 16.05 14.48 -0.29
N LEU A 276 15.69 13.71 -1.31
CA LEU A 276 14.30 13.51 -1.69
C LEU A 276 13.51 12.92 -0.50
N THR A 277 12.39 13.57 -0.12
CA THR A 277 11.60 13.12 1.03
C THR A 277 10.27 12.47 0.62
N PRO A 278 9.75 11.52 1.44
CA PRO A 278 8.42 10.96 1.24
C PRO A 278 7.32 12.03 1.23
N SER A 279 7.41 13.04 2.08
CA SER A 279 6.41 14.13 2.18
C SER A 279 6.34 14.98 0.90
N GLU A 280 7.47 15.32 0.30
CA GLU A 280 7.51 16.01 -0.99
C GLU A 280 6.94 15.12 -2.11
N THR A 281 7.26 13.83 -2.07
CA THR A 281 6.73 12.85 -3.04
C THR A 281 5.21 12.77 -2.99
N ILE A 282 4.59 12.77 -1.80
CA ILE A 282 3.12 12.80 -1.64
C ILE A 282 2.51 14.02 -2.35
N LEU A 283 3.09 15.21 -2.14
CA LEU A 283 2.56 16.45 -2.73
C LEU A 283 2.70 16.45 -4.26
N GLU A 284 3.81 15.93 -4.77
CA GLU A 284 4.02 15.80 -6.22
C GLU A 284 3.10 14.75 -6.84
N MET A 285 2.85 13.61 -6.17
CA MET A 285 1.86 12.61 -6.59
C MET A 285 0.48 13.25 -6.76
N ARG A 286 0.04 14.04 -5.76
CA ARG A 286 -1.22 14.79 -5.82
C ARG A 286 -1.25 15.76 -7.01
N SER A 287 -0.15 16.46 -7.26
CA SER A 287 -0.04 17.39 -8.39
C SER A 287 -0.19 16.66 -9.72
N ILE A 288 0.53 15.55 -9.91
CA ILE A 288 0.46 14.75 -11.14
C ILE A 288 -0.94 14.18 -11.32
N LEU A 289 -1.54 13.60 -10.26
CA LEU A 289 -2.89 13.05 -10.31
C LEU A 289 -3.90 14.08 -10.83
N ASN A 290 -3.92 15.28 -10.25
CA ASN A 290 -4.86 16.34 -10.63
C ASN A 290 -4.61 16.91 -12.02
N ASN A 291 -3.38 16.86 -12.52
CA ASN A 291 -3.07 17.29 -13.89
C ASN A 291 -3.52 16.27 -14.95
N LEU A 292 -3.78 15.02 -14.56
CA LEU A 292 -4.23 13.93 -15.45
C LEU A 292 -5.75 13.69 -15.38
N LEU A 293 -6.44 14.32 -14.42
CA LEU A 293 -7.92 14.33 -14.30
C LEU A 293 -8.56 15.39 -15.20
#